data_dd2c040d0bca1a2513311864fba0fe49
#
_entry.id   dd2c040d0bca1a2513311864fba0fe49
#
_cell.length_a   1.000
_cell.length_b   1.000
_cell.length_c   1.000
_cell.angle_alpha   90.00
_cell.angle_beta   90.00
_cell.angle_gamma   90.00
#
_symmetry.space_group_name_H-M   'P 1'
#
loop_
_entity.id
_entity.type
_entity.pdbx_description
1 polymer ?
#
loop_
_entity_poly.entity_id
_entity_poly.type
_entity_poly.pdbx_seq_one_letter_code
_entity_poly.pdbx_strand_id
1 'polypeptide(L)'
;MYEPLASWWQESARDFPWRFGKTDAWGVLLSEVMSQQTPMTRVLPYWLNWMELWTTPADLAAASAAEVITAWGTLGYPRRALRLRECAQAIVTEHGGTVPSTYEQLVTLPGIGDYTASAVLSFSYHERIPVIDTNIRRVLSRAVVGEESFGGSVSAAERKTATQMLPSDREQSVVWNQAVMELGAAICTAKKPSCDDCPLRSSCAFAAAGWPRLGEKRTRPKQSFVGTNRHVRGLILKALRTAPKHHLDYESVAKVWEDSVQLDLCIASLDEDGLIVMHDDHSLALP
;
A
#
# COMPACT_ATOMS: atom_id res chain seq x y z
N MET A 1 -7.92 23.74 -12.45
CA MET A 1 -8.05 22.34 -11.91
C MET A 1 -7.97 22.28 -10.38
N TYR A 2 -7.09 23.06 -9.75
CA TYR A 2 -6.92 22.97 -8.28
C TYR A 2 -8.19 23.31 -7.50
N GLU A 3 -8.77 24.51 -7.69
CA GLU A 3 -9.90 24.98 -6.90
C GLU A 3 -11.12 24.02 -6.87
N PRO A 4 -11.66 23.54 -8.02
CA PRO A 4 -12.80 22.63 -7.98
C PRO A 4 -12.44 21.26 -7.34
N LEU A 5 -11.19 20.81 -7.48
CA LEU A 5 -10.72 19.59 -6.86
C LEU A 5 -10.56 19.74 -5.34
N ALA A 6 -10.03 20.88 -4.87
CA ALA A 6 -9.86 21.18 -3.45
C ALA A 6 -11.21 21.32 -2.73
N SER A 7 -12.18 22.02 -3.34
CA SER A 7 -13.54 22.09 -2.80
C SER A 7 -14.18 20.70 -2.68
N TRP A 8 -14.11 19.91 -3.74
CA TRP A 8 -14.63 18.54 -3.71
C TRP A 8 -13.94 17.69 -2.63
N TRP A 9 -12.61 17.82 -2.47
CA TRP A 9 -11.85 17.11 -1.45
C TRP A 9 -12.33 17.45 -0.03
N GLN A 10 -12.56 18.73 0.26
CA GLN A 10 -13.05 19.16 1.57
C GLN A 10 -14.42 18.56 1.93
N GLU A 11 -15.30 18.40 0.93
CA GLU A 11 -16.66 17.89 1.13
C GLU A 11 -16.77 16.36 1.10
N SER A 12 -15.93 15.72 0.27
CA SER A 12 -16.12 14.31 -0.11
C SER A 12 -14.99 13.39 0.32
N ALA A 13 -13.91 13.92 0.91
CA ALA A 13 -12.78 13.09 1.33
C ALA A 13 -13.18 12.10 2.43
N ARG A 14 -12.82 10.83 2.24
CA ARG A 14 -13.00 9.83 3.28
C ARG A 14 -12.13 10.16 4.49
N ASP A 15 -12.75 10.16 5.67
CA ASP A 15 -12.06 10.46 6.92
C ASP A 15 -11.33 9.24 7.47
N PHE A 16 -10.03 9.12 7.14
CA PHE A 16 -9.16 8.11 7.71
C PHE A 16 -8.24 8.70 8.79
N PRO A 17 -7.89 7.93 9.83
CA PRO A 17 -7.08 8.44 10.96
C PRO A 17 -5.64 8.81 10.57
N TRP A 18 -5.17 8.44 9.39
CA TRP A 18 -3.85 8.81 8.85
C TRP A 18 -3.90 10.02 7.91
N ARG A 19 -5.05 10.73 7.82
CA ARG A 19 -5.24 11.93 7.00
C ARG A 19 -5.40 13.16 7.85
N PHE A 20 -5.29 14.32 7.22
CA PHE A 20 -5.58 15.64 7.82
C PHE A 20 -4.71 15.96 9.06
N GLY A 21 -3.46 15.48 9.09
CA GLY A 21 -2.55 15.73 10.20
C GLY A 21 -2.95 15.05 11.52
N LYS A 22 -3.81 14.02 11.46
CA LYS A 22 -4.28 13.29 12.66
C LYS A 22 -3.26 12.32 13.25
N THR A 23 -2.17 12.04 12.52
CA THR A 23 -1.09 11.18 12.95
C THR A 23 0.26 11.75 12.46
N ASP A 24 1.34 11.25 13.03
CA ASP A 24 2.71 11.60 12.67
C ASP A 24 3.20 10.84 11.41
N ALA A 25 4.48 11.04 11.05
CA ALA A 25 5.09 10.40 9.89
C ALA A 25 5.15 8.87 10.03
N TRP A 26 5.21 8.34 11.25
CA TRP A 26 5.17 6.89 11.49
C TRP A 26 3.81 6.30 11.10
N GLY A 27 2.73 6.87 11.60
CA GLY A 27 1.39 6.42 11.26
C GLY A 27 1.07 6.56 9.78
N VAL A 28 1.54 7.62 9.11
CA VAL A 28 1.43 7.77 7.65
C VAL A 28 2.21 6.68 6.94
N LEU A 29 3.48 6.42 7.31
CA LEU A 29 4.30 5.37 6.71
C LEU A 29 3.65 3.98 6.82
N LEU A 30 3.12 3.64 7.99
CA LEU A 30 2.37 2.40 8.20
C LEU A 30 1.17 2.30 7.25
N SER A 31 0.38 3.38 7.14
CA SER A 31 -0.80 3.40 6.28
C SER A 31 -0.45 3.20 4.80
N GLU A 32 0.62 3.83 4.34
CA GLU A 32 1.08 3.75 2.95
C GLU A 32 1.57 2.33 2.60
N VAL A 33 2.33 1.68 3.49
CA VAL A 33 2.78 0.31 3.26
C VAL A 33 1.62 -0.68 3.37
N MET A 34 0.71 -0.52 4.32
CA MET A 34 -0.47 -1.39 4.46
C MET A 34 -1.42 -1.26 3.28
N SER A 35 -1.55 -0.08 2.69
CA SER A 35 -2.43 0.20 1.55
C SER A 35 -1.91 -0.33 0.21
N GLN A 36 -0.64 -0.76 0.12
CA GLN A 36 -0.11 -1.35 -1.11
C GLN A 36 -0.97 -2.55 -1.54
N GLN A 37 -1.67 -2.42 -2.67
CA GLN A 37 -2.58 -3.43 -3.23
C GLN A 37 -3.71 -3.88 -2.27
N THR A 38 -4.03 -3.08 -1.26
CA THR A 38 -5.07 -3.39 -0.26
C THR A 38 -6.02 -2.19 -0.13
N PRO A 39 -7.35 -2.38 -0.22
CA PRO A 39 -8.31 -1.29 -0.03
C PRO A 39 -8.19 -0.66 1.37
N MET A 40 -8.25 0.67 1.45
CA MET A 40 -8.11 1.43 2.70
C MET A 40 -9.12 1.01 3.78
N THR A 41 -10.35 0.66 3.41
CA THR A 41 -11.37 0.16 4.35
C THR A 41 -10.96 -1.15 5.01
N ARG A 42 -10.17 -1.98 4.32
CA ARG A 42 -9.61 -3.21 4.88
C ARG A 42 -8.36 -2.93 5.73
N VAL A 43 -7.61 -1.89 5.40
CA VAL A 43 -6.41 -1.46 6.14
C VAL A 43 -6.78 -0.88 7.51
N LEU A 44 -7.88 -0.12 7.59
CA LEU A 44 -8.26 0.64 8.78
C LEU A 44 -8.20 -0.15 10.10
N PRO A 45 -8.85 -1.32 10.26
CA PRO A 45 -8.80 -2.05 11.53
C PRO A 45 -7.39 -2.54 11.88
N TYR A 46 -6.56 -2.89 10.89
CA TYR A 46 -5.17 -3.29 11.11
C TYR A 46 -4.29 -2.12 11.52
N TRP A 47 -4.46 -0.98 10.87
CA TRP A 47 -3.73 0.24 11.21
C TRP A 47 -4.03 0.70 12.65
N LEU A 48 -5.30 0.71 13.05
CA LEU A 48 -5.70 1.04 14.43
C LEU A 48 -5.04 0.10 15.44
N ASN A 49 -5.11 -1.21 15.21
CA ASN A 49 -4.47 -2.19 16.07
C ASN A 49 -2.94 -2.03 16.12
N TRP A 50 -2.30 -1.75 14.99
CA TRP A 50 -0.85 -1.56 14.95
C TRP A 50 -0.41 -0.27 15.65
N MET A 51 -1.16 0.81 15.51
CA MET A 51 -0.90 2.07 16.24
C MET A 51 -1.14 1.95 17.74
N GLU A 52 -1.98 1.01 18.19
CA GLU A 52 -2.15 0.68 19.59
C GLU A 52 -0.98 -0.17 20.13
N LEU A 53 -0.52 -1.15 19.36
CA LEU A 53 0.56 -2.06 19.75
C LEU A 53 1.94 -1.41 19.63
N TRP A 54 2.17 -0.64 18.59
CA TRP A 54 3.46 -0.09 18.20
C TRP A 54 3.34 1.39 17.79
N THR A 55 3.23 2.23 18.79
CA THR A 55 3.02 3.68 18.60
C THR A 55 4.24 4.39 17.99
N THR A 56 5.42 3.78 18.11
CA THR A 56 6.69 4.32 17.59
C THR A 56 7.43 3.28 16.75
N PRO A 57 8.39 3.70 15.90
CA PRO A 57 9.30 2.77 15.24
C PRO A 57 10.06 1.86 16.21
N ALA A 58 10.43 2.36 17.40
CA ALA A 58 11.14 1.58 18.40
C ALA A 58 10.31 0.40 18.94
N ASP A 59 9.01 0.60 19.13
CA ASP A 59 8.12 -0.46 19.59
C ASP A 59 8.04 -1.60 18.57
N LEU A 60 7.88 -1.28 17.27
CA LEU A 60 7.85 -2.29 16.22
C LEU A 60 9.21 -2.95 15.99
N ALA A 61 10.30 -2.20 16.12
CA ALA A 61 11.66 -2.72 15.99
C ALA A 61 11.97 -3.78 17.05
N ALA A 62 11.44 -3.61 18.27
CA ALA A 62 11.60 -4.54 19.38
C ALA A 62 10.70 -5.77 19.31
N ALA A 63 9.61 -5.72 18.53
CA ALA A 63 8.67 -6.83 18.38
C ALA A 63 9.33 -8.04 17.69
N SER A 64 8.93 -9.25 18.08
CA SER A 64 9.33 -10.47 17.39
C SER A 64 8.68 -10.57 16.00
N ALA A 65 9.29 -11.32 15.09
CA ALA A 65 8.68 -11.57 13.78
C ALA A 65 7.33 -12.29 13.90
N ALA A 66 7.19 -13.22 14.86
CA ALA A 66 5.94 -13.92 15.15
C ALA A 66 4.81 -12.96 15.55
N GLU A 67 5.07 -12.00 16.44
CA GLU A 67 4.08 -10.97 16.82
C GLU A 67 3.65 -10.14 15.63
N VAL A 68 4.62 -9.69 14.83
CA VAL A 68 4.36 -8.86 13.64
C VAL A 68 3.54 -9.61 12.58
N ILE A 69 3.88 -10.88 12.28
CA ILE A 69 3.11 -11.73 11.35
C ILE A 69 1.71 -11.99 11.91
N THR A 70 1.58 -12.17 13.22
CA THR A 70 0.29 -12.41 13.87
C THR A 70 -0.61 -11.18 13.78
N ALA A 71 -0.10 -10.00 14.11
CA ALA A 71 -0.84 -8.74 14.02
C ALA A 71 -1.16 -8.34 12.56
N TRP A 72 -0.33 -8.73 11.58
CA TRP A 72 -0.63 -8.54 10.15
C TRP A 72 -1.84 -9.34 9.69
N GLY A 73 -2.11 -10.46 10.31
CA GLY A 73 -3.31 -11.27 10.13
C GLY A 73 -3.54 -11.66 8.66
N THR A 74 -4.70 -11.28 8.13
CA THR A 74 -5.11 -11.62 6.76
C THR A 74 -5.01 -10.44 5.79
N LEU A 75 -4.25 -9.40 6.10
CA LEU A 75 -4.13 -8.20 5.27
C LEU A 75 -3.60 -8.49 3.85
N GLY A 76 -2.87 -9.60 3.72
CA GLY A 76 -2.29 -10.06 2.46
C GLY A 76 -0.85 -9.59 2.27
N TYR A 77 -0.11 -10.31 1.40
CA TYR A 77 1.31 -10.02 1.13
C TYR A 77 2.14 -9.89 2.42
N PRO A 78 2.22 -10.95 3.26
CA PRO A 78 2.74 -10.87 4.64
C PRO A 78 4.22 -10.47 4.74
N ARG A 79 5.02 -10.61 3.68
CA ARG A 79 6.40 -10.09 3.63
C ARG A 79 6.48 -8.59 3.91
N ARG A 80 5.40 -7.83 3.64
CA ARG A 80 5.35 -6.39 3.96
C ARG A 80 5.42 -6.14 5.46
N ALA A 81 4.88 -7.05 6.27
CA ALA A 81 4.96 -6.95 7.73
C ALA A 81 6.41 -7.04 8.21
N LEU A 82 7.17 -8.03 7.71
CA LEU A 82 8.58 -8.18 8.04
C LEU A 82 9.42 -7.00 7.51
N ARG A 83 9.12 -6.53 6.29
CA ARG A 83 9.78 -5.33 5.74
C ARG A 83 9.50 -4.07 6.54
N LEU A 84 8.29 -3.91 7.10
CA LEU A 84 8.00 -2.80 8.02
C LEU A 84 8.78 -2.91 9.34
N ARG A 85 8.94 -4.12 9.88
CA ARG A 85 9.78 -4.35 11.05
C ARG A 85 11.25 -4.02 10.76
N GLU A 86 11.80 -4.49 9.65
CA GLU A 86 13.16 -4.14 9.19
C GLU A 86 13.31 -2.63 8.99
N CYS A 87 12.31 -1.98 8.39
CA CYS A 87 12.25 -0.53 8.23
C CYS A 87 12.29 0.19 9.60
N ALA A 88 11.50 -0.27 10.56
CA ALA A 88 11.49 0.28 11.91
C ALA A 88 12.85 0.11 12.60
N GLN A 89 13.50 -1.04 12.44
CA GLN A 89 14.87 -1.27 12.95
C GLN A 89 15.89 -0.32 12.33
N ALA A 90 15.84 -0.11 11.01
CA ALA A 90 16.70 0.86 10.33
C ALA A 90 16.42 2.30 10.82
N ILE A 91 15.15 2.69 11.00
CA ILE A 91 14.80 4.01 11.56
C ILE A 91 15.41 4.20 12.96
N VAL A 92 15.38 3.17 13.80
CA VAL A 92 15.96 3.25 15.15
C VAL A 92 17.48 3.35 15.10
N THR A 93 18.13 2.49 14.31
CA THR A 93 19.60 2.37 14.30
C THR A 93 20.29 3.50 13.54
N GLU A 94 19.69 3.98 12.46
CA GLU A 94 20.32 4.94 11.54
C GLU A 94 19.75 6.36 11.66
N HIS A 95 18.53 6.50 12.21
CA HIS A 95 17.82 7.79 12.25
C HIS A 95 17.30 8.14 13.66
N GLY A 96 17.85 7.52 14.71
CA GLY A 96 17.52 7.86 16.10
C GLY A 96 16.04 7.66 16.48
N GLY A 97 15.34 6.73 15.81
CA GLY A 97 13.94 6.41 16.08
C GLY A 97 12.92 7.36 15.45
N THR A 98 13.36 8.33 14.65
CA THR A 98 12.49 9.28 13.95
C THR A 98 12.45 8.96 12.46
N VAL A 99 11.24 8.92 11.86
CA VAL A 99 11.10 8.73 10.42
C VAL A 99 11.85 9.86 9.68
N PRO A 100 12.74 9.54 8.73
CA PRO A 100 13.50 10.56 8.01
C PRO A 100 12.62 11.53 7.23
N SER A 101 13.08 12.78 7.11
CA SER A 101 12.37 13.85 6.39
C SER A 101 13.01 14.24 5.05
N THR A 102 13.91 13.40 4.52
CA THR A 102 14.49 13.61 3.19
C THR A 102 14.24 12.41 2.29
N TYR A 103 14.12 12.66 0.99
CA TYR A 103 13.86 11.62 0.01
C TYR A 103 14.98 10.57 -0.02
N GLU A 104 16.22 11.03 -0.01
CA GLU A 104 17.42 10.20 -0.08
C GLU A 104 17.49 9.21 1.08
N GLN A 105 17.15 9.66 2.29
CA GLN A 105 17.11 8.81 3.48
C GLN A 105 15.92 7.83 3.45
N LEU A 106 14.74 8.30 3.05
CA LEU A 106 13.55 7.44 3.01
C LEU A 106 13.69 6.28 2.04
N VAL A 107 14.26 6.49 0.85
CA VAL A 107 14.39 5.42 -0.16
C VAL A 107 15.46 4.38 0.20
N THR A 108 16.33 4.63 1.19
CA THR A 108 17.26 3.61 1.70
C THR A 108 16.61 2.66 2.69
N LEU A 109 15.47 3.03 3.26
CA LEU A 109 14.78 2.20 4.24
C LEU A 109 14.20 0.92 3.60
N PRO A 110 14.29 -0.24 4.28
CA PRO A 110 13.76 -1.50 3.80
C PRO A 110 12.28 -1.41 3.41
N GLY A 111 11.95 -1.76 2.17
CA GLY A 111 10.58 -1.78 1.67
C GLY A 111 9.98 -0.43 1.28
N ILE A 112 10.75 0.66 1.40
CA ILE A 112 10.33 2.01 1.03
C ILE A 112 10.85 2.35 -0.37
N GLY A 113 9.94 2.49 -1.31
CA GLY A 113 10.25 2.92 -2.68
C GLY A 113 9.84 4.37 -2.92
N ASP A 114 10.10 4.83 -4.15
CA ASP A 114 9.81 6.20 -4.62
C ASP A 114 8.41 6.71 -4.24
N TYR A 115 7.38 5.88 -4.45
CA TYR A 115 6.00 6.25 -4.09
C TYR A 115 5.85 6.50 -2.58
N THR A 116 6.27 5.54 -1.74
CA THR A 116 6.09 5.64 -0.29
C THR A 116 6.91 6.78 0.30
N ALA A 117 8.15 6.97 -0.17
CA ALA A 117 8.98 8.11 0.23
C ALA A 117 8.32 9.45 -0.11
N SER A 118 7.83 9.60 -1.35
CA SER A 118 7.12 10.81 -1.79
C SER A 118 5.84 11.05 -1.01
N ALA A 119 5.08 10.00 -0.70
CA ALA A 119 3.84 10.09 0.07
C ALA A 119 4.10 10.54 1.52
N VAL A 120 5.09 9.95 2.20
CA VAL A 120 5.49 10.36 3.55
C VAL A 120 5.97 11.81 3.57
N LEU A 121 6.82 12.21 2.62
CA LEU A 121 7.30 13.60 2.52
C LEU A 121 6.15 14.57 2.28
N SER A 122 5.26 14.27 1.37
CA SER A 122 4.11 15.12 1.08
C SER A 122 3.13 15.19 2.25
N PHE A 123 2.72 14.05 2.80
CA PHE A 123 1.58 13.97 3.73
C PHE A 123 1.96 14.26 5.19
N SER A 124 3.24 14.07 5.56
CA SER A 124 3.70 14.29 6.94
C SER A 124 4.62 15.49 7.09
N TYR A 125 5.48 15.72 6.10
CA TYR A 125 6.46 16.81 6.15
C TYR A 125 6.08 18.00 5.28
N HIS A 126 4.93 17.95 4.61
CA HIS A 126 4.39 19.00 3.75
C HIS A 126 5.38 19.43 2.65
N GLU A 127 6.20 18.49 2.20
CA GLU A 127 7.12 18.77 1.10
C GLU A 127 6.38 18.80 -0.24
N ARG A 128 6.74 19.81 -1.06
CA ARG A 128 6.21 19.94 -2.41
C ARG A 128 6.87 18.94 -3.35
N ILE A 129 6.39 17.70 -3.31
CA ILE A 129 6.88 16.58 -4.12
C ILE A 129 5.71 15.88 -4.81
N PRO A 130 5.83 15.44 -6.09
CA PRO A 130 4.77 14.70 -6.76
C PRO A 130 4.67 13.29 -6.19
N VAL A 131 3.48 12.89 -5.74
CA VAL A 131 3.15 11.52 -5.38
C VAL A 131 2.58 10.84 -6.63
N ILE A 132 3.15 9.70 -7.04
CA ILE A 132 2.80 9.05 -8.30
C ILE A 132 2.39 7.60 -8.05
N ASP A 133 1.09 7.39 -7.81
CA ASP A 133 0.45 6.08 -7.73
C ASP A 133 -0.36 5.76 -9.00
N THR A 134 -0.96 4.59 -9.05
CA THR A 134 -1.80 4.17 -10.18
C THR A 134 -3.06 5.02 -10.36
N ASN A 135 -3.59 5.62 -9.29
CA ASN A 135 -4.77 6.48 -9.33
C ASN A 135 -4.40 7.86 -9.88
N ILE A 136 -3.34 8.46 -9.33
CA ILE A 136 -2.82 9.77 -9.78
C ILE A 136 -2.40 9.67 -11.25
N ARG A 137 -1.64 8.64 -11.64
CA ARG A 137 -1.27 8.40 -13.04
C ARG A 137 -2.47 8.38 -13.97
N ARG A 138 -3.52 7.66 -13.59
CA ARG A 138 -4.75 7.57 -14.39
C ARG A 138 -5.47 8.92 -14.50
N VAL A 139 -5.59 9.64 -13.39
CA VAL A 139 -6.23 10.96 -13.39
C VAL A 139 -5.44 11.94 -14.26
N LEU A 140 -4.13 12.01 -14.09
CA LEU A 140 -3.28 12.92 -14.89
C LEU A 140 -3.27 12.54 -16.37
N SER A 141 -3.20 11.25 -16.71
CA SER A 141 -3.30 10.79 -18.09
C SER A 141 -4.61 11.25 -18.72
N ARG A 142 -5.72 11.08 -18.03
CA ARG A 142 -7.04 11.46 -18.55
C ARG A 142 -7.28 12.97 -18.52
N ALA A 143 -7.08 13.60 -17.37
CA ALA A 143 -7.44 14.99 -17.21
C ALA A 143 -6.51 15.98 -17.94
N VAL A 144 -5.21 15.65 -18.01
CA VAL A 144 -4.18 16.56 -18.56
C VAL A 144 -3.79 16.16 -19.98
N VAL A 145 -3.52 14.86 -20.22
CA VAL A 145 -2.99 14.40 -21.51
C VAL A 145 -4.10 14.02 -22.50
N GLY A 146 -5.27 13.61 -22.00
CA GLY A 146 -6.40 13.18 -22.83
C GLY A 146 -6.34 11.71 -23.26
N GLU A 147 -5.50 10.90 -22.61
CA GLU A 147 -5.36 9.47 -22.87
C GLU A 147 -5.96 8.64 -21.72
N GLU A 148 -6.41 7.42 -22.01
CA GLU A 148 -6.99 6.55 -20.99
C GLU A 148 -6.01 6.25 -19.84
N SER A 149 -4.75 6.01 -20.16
CA SER A 149 -3.70 5.70 -19.19
C SER A 149 -2.32 5.77 -19.83
N PHE A 150 -1.31 6.14 -19.09
CA PHE A 150 0.07 6.14 -19.56
C PHE A 150 0.61 4.73 -19.92
N GLY A 151 0.11 3.67 -19.27
CA GLY A 151 0.66 2.32 -19.41
C GLY A 151 2.03 2.15 -18.74
N GLY A 152 2.62 0.97 -18.79
CA GLY A 152 4.00 0.67 -18.38
C GLY A 152 4.47 1.23 -17.03
N SER A 153 5.79 1.35 -16.87
CA SER A 153 6.44 2.01 -15.72
C SER A 153 6.32 3.52 -15.79
N VAL A 154 6.53 4.19 -14.65
CA VAL A 154 6.52 5.67 -14.59
C VAL A 154 7.66 6.25 -15.43
N SER A 155 7.31 7.06 -16.42
CA SER A 155 8.27 7.71 -17.32
C SER A 155 8.72 9.09 -16.82
N ALA A 156 9.81 9.60 -17.38
CA ALA A 156 10.27 10.97 -17.08
C ALA A 156 9.21 12.03 -17.50
N ALA A 157 8.47 11.78 -18.59
CA ALA A 157 7.40 12.66 -19.04
C ALA A 157 6.23 12.70 -18.04
N GLU A 158 5.85 11.57 -17.46
CA GLU A 158 4.82 11.50 -16.40
C GLU A 158 5.27 12.26 -15.14
N ARG A 159 6.53 12.07 -14.71
CA ARG A 159 7.10 12.83 -13.57
C ARG A 159 7.07 14.33 -13.82
N LYS A 160 7.45 14.75 -15.03
CA LYS A 160 7.39 16.14 -15.43
C LYS A 160 5.96 16.68 -15.36
N THR A 161 5.00 15.96 -15.92
CA THR A 161 3.57 16.33 -15.87
C THR A 161 3.09 16.43 -14.42
N ALA A 162 3.36 15.43 -13.59
CA ALA A 162 2.96 15.43 -12.18
C ALA A 162 3.56 16.62 -11.42
N THR A 163 4.85 16.94 -11.65
CA THR A 163 5.52 18.09 -11.03
C THR A 163 4.95 19.43 -11.50
N GLN A 164 4.63 19.56 -12.78
CA GLN A 164 4.03 20.79 -13.35
C GLN A 164 2.62 21.05 -12.84
N MET A 165 1.87 20.00 -12.53
CA MET A 165 0.51 20.12 -12.03
C MET A 165 0.44 20.41 -10.52
N LEU A 166 1.52 20.24 -9.78
CA LEU A 166 1.57 20.59 -8.36
C LEU A 166 1.45 22.09 -8.17
N PRO A 167 0.56 22.57 -7.30
CA PRO A 167 0.56 23.97 -6.85
C PRO A 167 1.92 24.39 -6.31
N SER A 168 2.24 25.67 -6.41
CA SER A 168 3.50 26.23 -5.88
C SER A 168 3.52 26.29 -4.36
N ASP A 169 2.39 26.51 -3.75
CA ASP A 169 2.21 26.47 -2.30
C ASP A 169 2.29 25.03 -1.77
N ARG A 170 2.99 24.84 -0.63
CA ARG A 170 3.24 23.53 -0.04
C ARG A 170 1.94 22.85 0.43
N GLU A 171 1.10 23.57 1.18
CA GLU A 171 -0.15 23.01 1.71
C GLU A 171 -1.11 22.66 0.56
N GLN A 172 -1.22 23.51 -0.45
CA GLN A 172 -2.00 23.21 -1.62
C GLN A 172 -1.45 22.00 -2.40
N SER A 173 -0.13 21.78 -2.41
CA SER A 173 0.47 20.62 -3.05
C SER A 173 0.13 19.30 -2.32
N VAL A 174 0.04 19.33 -0.99
CA VAL A 174 -0.44 18.20 -0.17
C VAL A 174 -1.91 17.88 -0.50
N VAL A 175 -2.76 18.90 -0.47
CA VAL A 175 -4.19 18.76 -0.82
C VAL A 175 -4.34 18.22 -2.24
N TRP A 176 -3.55 18.73 -3.20
CA TRP A 176 -3.55 18.25 -4.59
C TRP A 176 -3.24 16.75 -4.68
N ASN A 177 -2.14 16.30 -4.08
CA ASN A 177 -1.73 14.89 -4.11
C ASN A 177 -2.82 13.98 -3.53
N GLN A 178 -3.37 14.33 -2.35
CA GLN A 178 -4.41 13.56 -1.69
C GLN A 178 -5.73 13.57 -2.48
N ALA A 179 -6.13 14.73 -2.98
CA ALA A 179 -7.38 14.89 -3.71
C ALA A 179 -7.37 14.18 -5.08
N VAL A 180 -6.27 14.26 -5.83
CA VAL A 180 -6.11 13.53 -7.10
C VAL A 180 -6.12 12.02 -6.87
N MET A 181 -5.46 11.54 -5.81
CA MET A 181 -5.46 10.12 -5.44
C MET A 181 -6.87 9.64 -5.10
N GLU A 182 -7.59 10.40 -4.27
CA GLU A 182 -8.98 10.07 -3.87
C GLU A 182 -9.93 10.12 -5.07
N LEU A 183 -9.80 11.14 -5.94
CA LEU A 183 -10.58 11.24 -7.17
C LEU A 183 -10.39 10.01 -8.05
N GLY A 184 -9.15 9.55 -8.17
CA GLY A 184 -8.83 8.33 -8.90
C GLY A 184 -9.43 7.08 -8.28
N ALA A 185 -9.48 7.01 -6.95
CA ALA A 185 -10.04 5.86 -6.24
C ALA A 185 -11.57 5.83 -6.26
N ALA A 186 -12.23 6.99 -6.15
CA ALA A 186 -13.69 7.07 -5.98
C ALA A 186 -14.44 7.38 -7.28
N ILE A 187 -13.96 8.31 -8.09
CA ILE A 187 -14.69 8.87 -9.26
C ILE A 187 -14.04 8.43 -10.58
N CYS A 188 -12.77 8.76 -10.79
CA CYS A 188 -12.05 8.47 -12.03
C CYS A 188 -11.52 7.03 -12.04
N THR A 189 -12.41 6.05 -11.86
CA THR A 189 -12.04 4.63 -11.77
C THR A 189 -11.57 4.07 -13.12
N ALA A 190 -10.85 2.94 -13.08
CA ALA A 190 -10.24 2.38 -14.28
C ALA A 190 -11.27 1.96 -15.33
N LYS A 191 -12.33 1.25 -14.90
CA LYS A 191 -13.29 0.62 -15.83
C LYS A 191 -14.53 1.45 -16.11
N LYS A 192 -15.06 2.12 -15.08
CA LYS A 192 -16.33 2.85 -15.15
C LYS A 192 -16.20 4.16 -14.34
N PRO A 193 -15.58 5.18 -14.90
CA PRO A 193 -15.50 6.48 -14.22
C PRO A 193 -16.87 7.16 -14.16
N SER A 194 -17.18 7.78 -13.01
CA SER A 194 -18.38 8.59 -12.79
C SER A 194 -18.09 10.03 -13.23
N CYS A 195 -17.97 10.26 -14.55
CA CYS A 195 -17.56 11.57 -15.08
C CYS A 195 -18.55 12.70 -14.82
N ASP A 196 -19.83 12.38 -14.63
CA ASP A 196 -20.86 13.39 -14.35
C ASP A 196 -20.71 13.98 -12.93
N ASP A 197 -20.16 13.21 -11.99
CA ASP A 197 -19.87 13.62 -10.62
C ASP A 197 -18.44 14.19 -10.46
N CYS A 198 -17.67 14.29 -11.56
CA CYS A 198 -16.24 14.61 -11.49
C CYS A 198 -16.01 16.12 -11.41
N PRO A 199 -15.35 16.65 -10.37
CA PRO A 199 -15.04 18.08 -10.24
C PRO A 199 -14.14 18.61 -11.36
N LEU A 200 -13.40 17.73 -12.05
CA LEU A 200 -12.51 18.10 -13.16
C LEU A 200 -13.19 17.99 -14.54
N ARG A 201 -14.49 17.64 -14.61
CA ARG A 201 -15.20 17.36 -15.87
C ARG A 201 -15.00 18.45 -16.93
N SER A 202 -15.18 19.71 -16.55
CA SER A 202 -15.13 20.86 -17.44
C SER A 202 -13.73 21.15 -18.00
N SER A 203 -12.69 20.71 -17.32
CA SER A 203 -11.27 20.92 -17.70
C SER A 203 -10.57 19.63 -18.12
N CYS A 204 -11.30 18.51 -18.22
CA CYS A 204 -10.74 17.20 -18.50
C CYS A 204 -10.54 16.99 -20.01
N ALA A 205 -9.28 16.87 -20.45
CA ALA A 205 -8.93 16.64 -21.86
C ALA A 205 -9.52 15.32 -22.40
N PHE A 206 -9.57 14.27 -21.58
CA PHE A 206 -10.14 12.97 -21.95
C PHE A 206 -11.65 13.03 -22.20
N ALA A 207 -12.36 13.80 -21.36
CA ALA A 207 -13.79 14.01 -21.54
C ALA A 207 -14.08 14.89 -22.77
N ALA A 208 -13.28 15.93 -22.99
CA ALA A 208 -13.38 16.79 -24.18
C ALA A 208 -13.13 16.02 -25.48
N ALA A 209 -12.27 15.03 -25.44
CA ALA A 209 -11.98 14.14 -26.59
C ALA A 209 -13.01 13.00 -26.78
N GLY A 210 -14.08 12.94 -25.98
CA GLY A 210 -15.11 11.90 -26.11
C GLY A 210 -14.68 10.52 -25.61
N TRP A 211 -13.83 10.47 -24.56
CA TRP A 211 -13.34 9.24 -23.89
C TRP A 211 -12.67 8.24 -24.85
N PRO A 212 -11.63 8.61 -25.58
CA PRO A 212 -11.02 7.73 -26.57
C PRO A 212 -10.50 6.45 -25.93
N ARG A 213 -10.89 5.30 -26.48
CA ARG A 213 -10.46 3.96 -26.06
C ARG A 213 -10.79 3.58 -24.62
N LEU A 214 -11.79 4.20 -24.02
CA LEU A 214 -12.19 3.85 -22.65
C LEU A 214 -12.61 2.38 -22.58
N GLY A 215 -11.94 1.60 -21.74
CA GLY A 215 -12.19 0.18 -21.54
C GLY A 215 -11.53 -0.76 -22.55
N GLU A 216 -10.80 -0.27 -23.54
CA GLU A 216 -10.09 -1.11 -24.51
C GLU A 216 -8.85 -1.81 -23.92
N LYS A 217 -8.18 -1.18 -22.95
CA LYS A 217 -7.05 -1.81 -22.27
C LYS A 217 -7.54 -2.96 -21.40
N ARG A 218 -7.25 -4.17 -21.84
CA ARG A 218 -7.66 -5.40 -21.18
C ARG A 218 -7.08 -5.50 -19.77
N THR A 219 -7.94 -5.56 -18.79
CA THR A 219 -7.56 -6.04 -17.47
C THR A 219 -7.33 -7.55 -17.56
N ARG A 220 -6.24 -8.04 -16.94
CA ARG A 220 -6.03 -9.48 -16.80
C ARG A 220 -7.27 -10.15 -16.20
N PRO A 221 -7.67 -11.35 -16.69
CA PRO A 221 -8.78 -12.08 -16.09
C PRO A 221 -8.54 -12.22 -14.59
N LYS A 222 -9.61 -12.13 -13.78
CA LYS A 222 -9.51 -12.44 -12.35
C LYS A 222 -9.10 -13.91 -12.22
N GLN A 223 -7.90 -14.16 -11.71
CA GLN A 223 -7.52 -15.49 -11.28
C GLN A 223 -8.39 -15.88 -10.07
N SER A 224 -8.87 -17.13 -10.05
CA SER A 224 -9.47 -17.69 -8.84
C SER A 224 -8.45 -17.60 -7.71
N PHE A 225 -8.88 -17.22 -6.52
CA PHE A 225 -8.02 -17.23 -5.33
C PHE A 225 -7.93 -18.64 -4.74
N VAL A 226 -9.07 -19.34 -4.73
CA VAL A 226 -9.19 -20.69 -4.17
C VAL A 226 -8.36 -21.68 -4.99
N GLY A 227 -7.57 -22.51 -4.32
CA GLY A 227 -6.70 -23.51 -4.94
C GLY A 227 -5.34 -22.98 -5.40
N THR A 228 -5.06 -21.68 -5.28
CA THR A 228 -3.75 -21.12 -5.63
C THR A 228 -2.74 -21.26 -4.48
N ASN A 229 -1.43 -21.26 -4.80
CA ASN A 229 -0.38 -21.24 -3.78
C ASN A 229 -0.56 -20.10 -2.77
N ARG A 230 -1.08 -18.92 -3.21
CA ARG A 230 -1.40 -17.81 -2.30
C ARG A 230 -2.50 -18.17 -1.31
N HIS A 231 -3.49 -18.97 -1.71
CA HIS A 231 -4.53 -19.47 -0.81
C HIS A 231 -3.91 -20.44 0.22
N VAL A 232 -3.17 -21.45 -0.23
CA VAL A 232 -2.54 -22.48 0.63
C VAL A 232 -1.58 -21.84 1.63
N ARG A 233 -0.68 -20.95 1.18
CA ARG A 233 0.20 -20.18 2.06
C ARG A 233 -0.57 -19.38 3.12
N GLY A 234 -1.70 -18.80 2.74
CA GLY A 234 -2.59 -18.10 3.68
C GLY A 234 -3.19 -19.02 4.74
N LEU A 235 -3.56 -20.23 4.39
CA LEU A 235 -4.08 -21.26 5.32
C LEU A 235 -3.01 -21.73 6.30
N ILE A 236 -1.79 -22.02 5.83
CA ILE A 236 -0.65 -22.39 6.68
C ILE A 236 -0.37 -21.30 7.72
N LEU A 237 -0.21 -20.06 7.27
CA LEU A 237 0.03 -18.93 8.19
C LEU A 237 -1.14 -18.72 9.17
N LYS A 238 -2.39 -18.93 8.74
CA LYS A 238 -3.54 -18.88 9.63
C LYS A 238 -3.45 -19.96 10.71
N ALA A 239 -3.13 -21.20 10.35
CA ALA A 239 -2.99 -22.30 11.29
C ALA A 239 -1.90 -22.02 12.34
N LEU A 240 -0.72 -21.57 11.91
CA LEU A 240 0.39 -21.23 12.81
C LEU A 240 0.05 -20.05 13.74
N ARG A 241 -0.62 -18.99 13.26
CA ARG A 241 -1.03 -17.87 14.11
C ARG A 241 -1.99 -18.26 15.23
N THR A 242 -2.83 -19.29 15.00
CA THR A 242 -3.81 -19.77 15.97
C THR A 242 -3.30 -20.90 16.85
N ALA A 243 -2.18 -21.51 16.49
CA ALA A 243 -1.58 -22.60 17.23
C ALA A 243 -0.94 -22.14 18.55
N PRO A 244 -0.93 -22.99 19.59
CA PRO A 244 -0.19 -22.71 20.82
C PRO A 244 1.29 -22.46 20.52
N LYS A 245 1.85 -21.37 21.07
CA LYS A 245 3.25 -20.95 20.83
C LYS A 245 3.60 -20.78 19.35
N HIS A 246 2.58 -20.59 18.49
CA HIS A 246 2.76 -20.46 17.02
C HIS A 246 3.52 -21.62 16.38
N HIS A 247 3.36 -22.83 16.87
CA HIS A 247 4.08 -24.02 16.48
C HIS A 247 3.11 -25.17 16.19
N LEU A 248 3.36 -25.91 15.11
CA LEU A 248 2.60 -27.11 14.70
C LEU A 248 3.54 -28.20 14.22
N ASP A 249 3.22 -29.46 14.55
CA ASP A 249 3.82 -30.60 13.89
C ASP A 249 3.37 -30.73 12.42
N TYR A 250 4.13 -31.47 11.62
CA TYR A 250 3.82 -31.66 10.21
C TYR A 250 2.45 -32.31 9.97
N GLU A 251 2.05 -33.28 10.81
CA GLU A 251 0.75 -33.96 10.66
C GLU A 251 -0.44 -32.99 10.81
N SER A 252 -0.30 -32.03 11.71
CA SER A 252 -1.30 -30.96 11.90
C SER A 252 -1.35 -30.00 10.71
N VAL A 253 -0.18 -29.67 10.15
CA VAL A 253 -0.09 -28.82 8.95
C VAL A 253 -0.60 -29.57 7.71
N ALA A 254 -0.35 -30.88 7.59
CA ALA A 254 -0.84 -31.70 6.47
C ALA A 254 -2.38 -31.72 6.37
N LYS A 255 -3.10 -31.48 7.46
CA LYS A 255 -4.57 -31.36 7.46
C LYS A 255 -5.08 -30.05 6.88
N VAL A 256 -4.19 -29.05 6.67
CA VAL A 256 -4.59 -27.72 6.16
C VAL A 256 -4.93 -27.77 4.66
N TRP A 257 -4.30 -28.68 3.91
CA TRP A 257 -4.48 -28.80 2.46
C TRP A 257 -4.29 -30.25 2.00
N GLU A 258 -5.19 -30.74 1.10
CA GLU A 258 -5.21 -32.14 0.67
C GLU A 258 -4.08 -32.51 -0.30
N ASP A 259 -3.69 -31.58 -1.18
CA ASP A 259 -2.57 -31.80 -2.11
C ASP A 259 -1.24 -31.58 -1.39
N SER A 260 -0.58 -32.69 -1.01
CA SER A 260 0.68 -32.68 -0.28
C SER A 260 1.82 -32.03 -1.06
N VAL A 261 1.87 -32.23 -2.38
CA VAL A 261 2.92 -31.63 -3.23
C VAL A 261 2.80 -30.11 -3.24
N GLN A 262 1.58 -29.60 -3.42
CA GLN A 262 1.33 -28.15 -3.35
C GLN A 262 1.58 -27.59 -1.95
N LEU A 263 1.22 -28.34 -0.90
CA LEU A 263 1.48 -27.95 0.49
C LEU A 263 2.96 -27.80 0.76
N ASP A 264 3.79 -28.80 0.41
CA ASP A 264 5.24 -28.78 0.63
C ASP A 264 5.93 -27.66 -0.14
N LEU A 265 5.52 -27.41 -1.39
CA LEU A 265 5.99 -26.26 -2.16
C LEU A 265 5.64 -24.92 -1.48
N CYS A 266 4.46 -24.83 -0.88
CA CYS A 266 4.05 -23.63 -0.16
C CYS A 266 4.79 -23.45 1.16
N ILE A 267 5.08 -24.54 1.89
CA ILE A 267 5.91 -24.55 3.11
C ILE A 267 7.32 -24.06 2.77
N ALA A 268 7.99 -24.69 1.80
CA ALA A 268 9.33 -24.28 1.38
C ALA A 268 9.39 -22.80 0.97
N SER A 269 8.39 -22.34 0.21
CA SER A 269 8.30 -20.94 -0.20
C SER A 269 8.01 -19.98 0.96
N LEU A 270 7.31 -20.40 2.02
CA LEU A 270 7.09 -19.59 3.22
C LEU A 270 8.36 -19.49 4.06
N ASP A 271 9.11 -20.58 4.17
CA ASP A 271 10.40 -20.65 4.87
C ASP A 271 11.44 -19.77 4.17
N GLU A 272 11.57 -19.90 2.84
CA GLU A 272 12.44 -19.04 2.01
C GLU A 272 12.10 -17.54 2.15
N ASP A 273 10.82 -17.21 2.30
CA ASP A 273 10.34 -15.85 2.52
C ASP A 273 10.57 -15.36 3.96
N GLY A 274 11.08 -16.22 4.89
CA GLY A 274 11.25 -15.90 6.31
C GLY A 274 9.94 -15.71 7.08
N LEU A 275 8.85 -16.26 6.57
CA LEU A 275 7.51 -16.16 7.17
C LEU A 275 7.18 -17.30 8.12
N ILE A 276 7.93 -18.38 8.04
CA ILE A 276 7.94 -19.52 8.95
C ILE A 276 9.37 -20.01 9.16
N VAL A 277 9.55 -20.89 10.11
CA VAL A 277 10.77 -21.67 10.32
C VAL A 277 10.39 -23.14 10.27
N MET A 278 11.05 -23.92 9.43
CA MET A 278 10.96 -25.36 9.41
C MET A 278 12.09 -25.97 10.24
N HIS A 279 11.75 -26.77 11.24
CA HIS A 279 12.71 -27.46 12.11
C HIS A 279 13.12 -28.81 11.56
N ASP A 280 14.20 -29.40 12.09
CA ASP A 280 14.75 -30.69 11.64
C ASP A 280 13.76 -31.86 11.80
N ASP A 281 12.83 -31.77 12.75
CA ASP A 281 11.73 -32.73 12.98
C ASP A 281 10.52 -32.50 12.07
N HIS A 282 10.67 -31.61 11.07
CA HIS A 282 9.62 -31.14 10.15
C HIS A 282 8.47 -30.37 10.82
N SER A 283 8.59 -29.99 12.08
CA SER A 283 7.63 -29.08 12.68
C SER A 283 7.83 -27.67 12.13
N LEU A 284 6.76 -26.86 12.16
CA LEU A 284 6.73 -25.51 11.64
C LEU A 284 6.40 -24.50 12.74
N ALA A 285 7.06 -23.36 12.74
CA ALA A 285 6.78 -22.28 13.66
C ALA A 285 6.74 -20.92 12.94
N LEU A 286 6.11 -19.89 13.57
CA LEU A 286 6.40 -18.52 13.20
C LEU A 286 7.80 -18.13 13.71
N PRO A 287 8.58 -17.30 12.97
CA PRO A 287 9.95 -16.96 13.29
C PRO A 287 10.11 -16.05 14.51
#